data_a57ab919d923e09c97fa4fe3cbb2f8e1
#
_entry.id   a57ab919d923e09c97fa4fe3cbb2f8e1
#
_cell.length_a   1.000
_cell.length_b   1.000
_cell.length_c   1.000
_cell.angle_alpha   90.00
_cell.angle_beta   90.00
_cell.angle_gamma   90.00
#
_symmetry.space_group_name_H-M   'P 1'
#
loop_
_entity.id
_entity.type
_entity.pdbx_description
1 polymer ?
#
loop_
_entity_poly.entity_id
_entity_poly.type
_entity_poly.pdbx_seq_one_letter_code
_entity_poly.pdbx_strand_id
1 'polypeptide(L)'
;CRIRVAAEAEEREFYTHRASQQWLDALAPLGTNEHKPFLVSASCLIAIFLKKFSYDANGDRLKNYYTSESVGIATGLLINALHNAGVATLTHTPSPMRFLNEILERPSEERPFLLLVAGFATEKAMVPDIARLELAQIMTTIS
;
A
#
# COMPACT_ATOMS: atom_id res chain seq x y z
N CYS A 1 -9.41 -1.26 -16.00
CA CYS A 1 -8.00 -1.50 -15.61
C CYS A 1 -7.87 -2.88 -14.96
N ARG A 2 -6.92 -3.72 -15.40
CA ARG A 2 -6.70 -5.09 -14.90
C ARG A 2 -6.40 -5.10 -13.39
N ILE A 3 -5.63 -4.13 -12.91
CA ILE A 3 -5.29 -4.00 -11.48
C ILE A 3 -6.56 -3.80 -10.64
N ARG A 4 -7.48 -2.94 -11.05
CA ARG A 4 -8.73 -2.72 -10.33
C ARG A 4 -9.55 -4.00 -10.21
N VAL A 5 -9.74 -4.73 -11.31
CA VAL A 5 -10.54 -5.96 -11.31
C VAL A 5 -9.96 -6.99 -10.35
N ALA A 6 -8.64 -7.19 -10.38
CA ALA A 6 -7.97 -8.14 -9.50
C ALA A 6 -8.01 -7.68 -8.03
N ALA A 7 -7.75 -6.40 -7.76
CA ALA A 7 -7.81 -5.84 -6.40
C ALA A 7 -9.21 -5.94 -5.80
N GLU A 8 -10.26 -5.58 -6.56
CA GLU A 8 -11.65 -5.68 -6.08
C GLU A 8 -12.09 -7.14 -5.86
N ALA A 9 -11.55 -8.12 -6.59
CA ALA A 9 -11.79 -9.53 -6.35
C ALA A 9 -11.19 -9.99 -5.01
N GLU A 10 -9.94 -9.62 -4.72
CA GLU A 10 -9.28 -9.92 -3.43
C GLU A 10 -9.95 -9.20 -2.25
N GLU A 11 -10.35 -7.96 -2.44
CA GLU A 11 -11.07 -7.20 -1.42
C GLU A 11 -12.44 -7.80 -1.12
N ARG A 12 -13.19 -8.23 -2.13
CA ARG A 12 -14.49 -8.92 -1.92
C ARG A 12 -14.31 -10.18 -1.10
N GLU A 13 -13.31 -11.00 -1.43
CA GLU A 13 -12.98 -12.20 -0.67
C GLU A 13 -12.59 -11.88 0.78
N PHE A 14 -11.82 -10.79 0.97
CA PHE A 14 -11.46 -10.32 2.30
C PHE A 14 -12.68 -9.88 3.10
N TYR A 15 -13.51 -8.98 2.58
CA TYR A 15 -14.68 -8.46 3.28
C TYR A 15 -15.73 -9.54 3.58
N THR A 16 -15.86 -10.56 2.71
CA THR A 16 -16.89 -11.61 2.84
C THR A 16 -16.46 -12.73 3.77
N HIS A 17 -15.18 -13.13 3.75
CA HIS A 17 -14.75 -14.38 4.40
C HIS A 17 -13.58 -14.25 5.37
N ARG A 18 -12.75 -13.20 5.27
CA ARG A 18 -11.50 -13.13 6.03
C ARG A 18 -11.46 -12.03 7.09
N ALA A 19 -12.24 -10.97 6.92
CA ALA A 19 -12.27 -9.86 7.86
C ALA A 19 -13.02 -10.25 9.14
N SER A 20 -12.45 -9.96 10.31
CA SER A 20 -13.18 -10.06 11.57
C SER A 20 -14.17 -8.90 11.71
N GLN A 21 -15.24 -9.11 12.51
CA GLN A 21 -16.20 -8.03 12.79
C GLN A 21 -15.50 -6.78 13.39
N GLN A 22 -14.56 -6.99 14.31
CA GLN A 22 -13.78 -5.90 14.90
C GLN A 22 -13.04 -5.07 13.84
N TRP A 23 -12.50 -5.74 12.79
CA TRP A 23 -11.84 -5.04 11.68
C TRP A 23 -12.83 -4.25 10.83
N LEU A 24 -13.97 -4.84 10.51
CA LEU A 24 -15.04 -4.18 9.73
C LEU A 24 -15.56 -2.95 10.46
N ASP A 25 -15.77 -3.04 11.78
CA ASP A 25 -16.20 -1.92 12.63
C ASP A 25 -15.15 -0.79 12.63
N ALA A 26 -13.85 -1.13 12.67
CA ALA A 26 -12.77 -0.16 12.59
C ALA A 26 -12.66 0.53 11.21
N LEU A 27 -13.05 -0.14 10.14
CA LEU A 27 -13.05 0.42 8.79
C LEU A 27 -14.31 1.25 8.46
N ALA A 28 -15.42 1.00 9.16
CA ALA A 28 -16.69 1.66 8.89
C ALA A 28 -16.61 3.20 8.87
N PRO A 29 -15.91 3.88 9.82
CA PRO A 29 -15.75 5.34 9.78
C PRO A 29 -14.96 5.85 8.58
N LEU A 30 -14.14 4.99 7.96
CA LEU A 30 -13.34 5.33 6.77
C LEU A 30 -14.15 5.23 5.47
N GLY A 31 -15.37 4.66 5.50
CA GLY A 31 -16.23 4.50 4.35
C GLY A 31 -15.65 3.60 3.26
N THR A 32 -14.69 2.72 3.61
CA THR A 32 -14.05 1.81 2.65
C THR A 32 -14.82 0.50 2.51
N ASN A 33 -14.82 -0.05 1.30
CA ASN A 33 -15.46 -1.33 0.95
C ASN A 33 -14.65 -2.03 -0.16
N GLU A 34 -15.20 -3.10 -0.74
CA GLU A 34 -14.55 -3.84 -1.82
C GLU A 34 -14.38 -3.05 -3.13
N HIS A 35 -15.13 -1.98 -3.34
CA HIS A 35 -15.05 -1.18 -4.57
C HIS A 35 -13.92 -0.16 -4.49
N LYS A 36 -13.03 -0.16 -5.48
CA LYS A 36 -11.82 0.68 -5.52
C LYS A 36 -11.79 1.55 -6.79
N PRO A 37 -12.76 2.47 -6.97
CA PRO A 37 -12.84 3.30 -8.17
C PRO A 37 -11.60 4.19 -8.36
N PHE A 38 -10.92 4.57 -7.30
CA PHE A 38 -9.70 5.36 -7.33
C PHE A 38 -8.56 4.69 -8.13
N LEU A 39 -8.57 3.37 -8.28
CA LEU A 39 -7.58 2.64 -9.10
C LEU A 39 -7.69 2.92 -10.61
N VAL A 40 -8.71 3.63 -11.05
CA VAL A 40 -8.86 4.06 -12.45
C VAL A 40 -9.06 5.57 -12.59
N SER A 41 -9.48 6.26 -11.53
CA SER A 41 -9.66 7.72 -11.55
C SER A 41 -8.39 8.48 -11.18
N ALA A 42 -7.47 7.87 -10.44
CA ALA A 42 -6.20 8.48 -10.11
C ALA A 42 -5.29 8.64 -11.33
N SER A 43 -4.49 9.68 -11.34
CA SER A 43 -3.58 9.99 -12.45
C SER A 43 -2.43 8.99 -12.57
N CYS A 44 -2.00 8.38 -11.46
CA CYS A 44 -0.86 7.47 -11.41
C CYS A 44 -1.05 6.36 -10.35
N LEU A 45 -0.59 5.16 -10.69
CA LEU A 45 -0.43 4.05 -9.77
C LEU A 45 1.04 3.67 -9.72
N ILE A 46 1.65 3.71 -8.54
CA ILE A 46 3.04 3.33 -8.31
C ILE A 46 3.05 2.01 -7.55
N ALA A 47 3.36 0.92 -8.25
CA ALA A 47 3.49 -0.39 -7.63
C ALA A 47 4.90 -0.54 -7.04
N ILE A 48 4.98 -0.71 -5.73
CA ILE A 48 6.22 -0.82 -4.98
C ILE A 48 6.47 -2.28 -4.65
N PHE A 49 7.65 -2.76 -4.99
CA PHE A 49 8.09 -4.14 -4.76
C PHE A 49 9.33 -4.16 -3.88
N LEU A 50 9.42 -5.18 -3.04
CA LEU A 50 10.67 -5.50 -2.36
C LEU A 50 11.34 -6.71 -3.02
N LYS A 51 12.67 -6.69 -3.12
CA LYS A 51 13.46 -7.79 -3.67
C LYS A 51 13.92 -8.71 -2.54
N LYS A 52 13.32 -9.90 -2.46
CA LYS A 52 13.58 -10.87 -1.37
C LYS A 52 14.97 -11.46 -1.41
N PHE A 53 15.50 -11.67 -2.61
CA PHE A 53 16.80 -12.26 -2.84
C PHE A 53 17.40 -11.77 -4.14
N SER A 54 18.70 -11.91 -4.27
CA SER A 54 19.48 -11.64 -5.48
C SER A 54 20.20 -12.90 -5.91
N TYR A 55 20.91 -12.86 -7.03
CA TYR A 55 21.80 -13.92 -7.46
C TYR A 55 23.23 -13.38 -7.53
N ASP A 56 24.21 -14.18 -7.15
CA ASP A 56 25.63 -13.85 -7.33
C ASP A 56 26.11 -14.12 -8.78
N ALA A 57 27.40 -13.91 -9.03
CA ALA A 57 28.01 -14.15 -10.33
C ALA A 57 27.97 -15.62 -10.77
N ASN A 58 27.83 -16.56 -9.84
CA ASN A 58 27.74 -18.00 -10.09
C ASN A 58 26.28 -18.46 -10.31
N GLY A 59 25.32 -17.55 -10.08
CA GLY A 59 23.89 -17.88 -10.14
C GLY A 59 23.33 -18.40 -8.82
N ASP A 60 24.09 -18.36 -7.72
CA ASP A 60 23.65 -18.79 -6.42
C ASP A 60 22.76 -17.73 -5.77
N ARG A 61 21.72 -18.21 -5.08
CA ARG A 61 20.72 -17.35 -4.46
C ARG A 61 21.24 -16.73 -3.17
N LEU A 62 21.28 -15.40 -3.13
CA LEU A 62 21.63 -14.58 -1.97
C LEU A 62 20.39 -13.96 -1.34
N LYS A 63 20.16 -14.21 -0.04
CA LYS A 63 19.07 -13.60 0.71
C LYS A 63 19.34 -12.09 0.92
N ASN A 64 18.37 -11.24 0.60
CA ASN A 64 18.41 -9.83 0.96
C ASN A 64 17.79 -9.64 2.36
N TYR A 65 18.48 -8.88 3.21
CA TYR A 65 18.06 -8.60 4.58
C TYR A 65 17.40 -7.22 4.67
N TYR A 66 16.56 -7.03 5.70
CA TYR A 66 15.89 -5.75 6.01
C TYR A 66 15.09 -5.18 4.83
N THR A 67 14.56 -6.06 4.00
CA THR A 67 13.90 -5.63 2.75
C THR A 67 12.61 -4.86 3.01
N SER A 68 11.82 -5.26 3.99
CA SER A 68 10.57 -4.58 4.36
C SER A 68 10.85 -3.22 4.99
N GLU A 69 11.85 -3.14 5.87
CA GLU A 69 12.25 -1.93 6.56
C GLU A 69 12.81 -0.90 5.56
N SER A 70 13.71 -1.32 4.69
CA SER A 70 14.31 -0.46 3.66
C SER A 70 13.26 0.09 2.69
N VAL A 71 12.37 -0.77 2.19
CA VAL A 71 11.31 -0.36 1.26
C VAL A 71 10.26 0.49 1.97
N GLY A 72 9.95 0.20 3.25
CA GLY A 72 9.05 1.01 4.07
C GLY A 72 9.56 2.43 4.27
N ILE A 73 10.86 2.59 4.61
CA ILE A 73 11.51 3.91 4.74
C ILE A 73 11.48 4.65 3.40
N ALA A 74 11.88 4.00 2.30
CA ALA A 74 11.87 4.60 0.97
C ALA A 74 10.45 5.03 0.55
N THR A 75 9.44 4.21 0.85
CA THR A 75 8.02 4.52 0.58
C THR A 75 7.56 5.74 1.38
N GLY A 76 7.90 5.84 2.66
CA GLY A 76 7.58 7.00 3.48
C GLY A 76 8.21 8.29 2.96
N LEU A 77 9.48 8.24 2.53
CA LEU A 77 10.15 9.37 1.89
C LEU A 77 9.48 9.77 0.57
N LEU A 78 9.08 8.80 -0.25
CA LEU A 78 8.34 9.06 -1.50
C LEU A 78 7.00 9.75 -1.23
N ILE A 79 6.22 9.25 -0.26
CA ILE A 79 4.94 9.85 0.13
C ILE A 79 5.15 11.29 0.58
N ASN A 80 6.15 11.53 1.43
CA ASN A 80 6.48 12.89 1.90
C ASN A 80 6.88 13.82 0.74
N ALA A 81 7.70 13.34 -0.19
CA ALA A 81 8.10 14.13 -1.36
C ALA A 81 6.90 14.47 -2.26
N LEU A 82 6.01 13.51 -2.51
CA LEU A 82 4.78 13.73 -3.29
C LEU A 82 3.85 14.73 -2.59
N HIS A 83 3.68 14.60 -1.27
CA HIS A 83 2.87 15.52 -0.49
C HIS A 83 3.41 16.97 -0.58
N ASN A 84 4.71 17.16 -0.42
CA ASN A 84 5.36 18.48 -0.56
C ASN A 84 5.24 19.05 -1.99
N ALA A 85 5.09 18.20 -2.99
CA ALA A 85 4.81 18.60 -4.37
C ALA A 85 3.31 18.86 -4.65
N GLY A 86 2.43 18.82 -3.64
CA GLY A 86 1.00 19.02 -3.79
C GLY A 86 0.23 17.82 -4.36
N VAL A 87 0.86 16.65 -4.40
CA VAL A 87 0.25 15.41 -4.90
C VAL A 87 -0.38 14.64 -3.73
N ALA A 88 -1.67 14.37 -3.80
CA ALA A 88 -2.37 13.51 -2.86
C ALA A 88 -2.00 12.04 -3.11
N THR A 89 -1.86 11.28 -2.03
CA THR A 89 -1.52 9.86 -2.10
C THR A 89 -2.45 9.01 -1.24
N LEU A 90 -2.70 7.77 -1.68
CA LEU A 90 -3.40 6.75 -0.93
C LEU A 90 -2.60 5.44 -0.99
N THR A 91 -2.27 4.87 0.17
CA THR A 91 -1.68 3.54 0.24
C THR A 91 -2.76 2.48 0.10
N HIS A 92 -2.56 1.51 -0.79
CA HIS A 92 -3.49 0.42 -1.04
C HIS A 92 -2.75 -0.93 -0.99
N THR A 93 -3.20 -1.81 -0.10
CA THR A 93 -2.56 -3.10 0.19
C THR A 93 -3.56 -4.25 0.19
N PRO A 94 -4.22 -4.55 -0.95
CA PRO A 94 -5.09 -5.71 -1.05
C PRO A 94 -4.29 -6.98 -0.76
N SER A 95 -4.85 -7.91 -0.01
CA SER A 95 -4.12 -9.11 0.38
C SER A 95 -4.87 -10.37 -0.06
N PRO A 96 -4.20 -11.27 -0.81
CA PRO A 96 -2.81 -11.22 -1.32
C PRO A 96 -2.65 -10.27 -2.53
N MET A 97 -1.44 -9.71 -2.72
CA MET A 97 -1.13 -8.81 -3.84
C MET A 97 -0.40 -9.50 -5.02
N ARG A 98 -0.32 -10.83 -5.04
CA ARG A 98 0.45 -11.58 -6.04
C ARG A 98 0.00 -11.31 -7.49
N PHE A 99 -1.25 -10.94 -7.70
CA PHE A 99 -1.76 -10.53 -9.01
C PHE A 99 -0.97 -9.37 -9.63
N LEU A 100 -0.29 -8.54 -8.81
CA LEU A 100 0.56 -7.46 -9.33
C LEU A 100 1.81 -8.01 -10.04
N ASN A 101 2.39 -9.13 -9.57
CA ASN A 101 3.49 -9.76 -10.29
C ASN A 101 3.03 -10.22 -11.68
N GLU A 102 1.87 -10.82 -11.77
CA GLU A 102 1.32 -11.36 -13.03
C GLU A 102 0.94 -10.23 -14.01
N ILE A 103 0.25 -9.19 -13.50
CA ILE A 103 -0.22 -8.06 -14.32
C ILE A 103 0.94 -7.21 -14.84
N LEU A 104 1.97 -7.00 -13.99
CA LEU A 104 3.11 -6.13 -14.27
C LEU A 104 4.36 -6.90 -14.71
N GLU A 105 4.22 -8.23 -14.94
CA GLU A 105 5.28 -9.12 -15.41
C GLU A 105 6.56 -9.02 -14.55
N ARG A 106 6.34 -8.94 -13.19
CA ARG A 106 7.47 -8.86 -12.27
C ARG A 106 7.96 -10.24 -11.86
N PRO A 107 9.29 -10.41 -11.74
CA PRO A 107 9.88 -11.71 -11.45
C PRO A 107 9.56 -12.18 -10.01
N SER A 108 9.72 -13.47 -9.75
CA SER A 108 9.33 -14.12 -8.50
C SER A 108 10.13 -13.69 -7.27
N GLU A 109 11.34 -13.16 -7.46
CA GLU A 109 12.17 -12.57 -6.41
C GLU A 109 11.63 -11.23 -5.90
N GLU A 110 10.79 -10.57 -6.68
CA GLU A 110 10.12 -9.35 -6.30
C GLU A 110 8.75 -9.65 -5.69
N ARG A 111 8.53 -9.18 -4.47
CA ARG A 111 7.26 -9.29 -3.77
C ARG A 111 6.57 -7.93 -3.74
N PRO A 112 5.30 -7.82 -4.13
CA PRO A 112 4.55 -6.58 -3.95
C PRO A 112 4.58 -6.16 -2.47
N PHE A 113 4.87 -4.90 -2.24
CA PHE A 113 4.91 -4.31 -0.91
C PHE A 113 3.68 -3.45 -0.67
N LEU A 114 3.41 -2.52 -1.58
CA LEU A 114 2.20 -1.72 -1.58
C LEU A 114 1.96 -1.09 -2.97
N LEU A 115 0.72 -0.75 -3.25
CA LEU A 115 0.31 0.07 -4.39
C LEU A 115 0.02 1.48 -3.88
N LEU A 116 0.83 2.46 -4.32
CA LEU A 116 0.63 3.86 -4.00
C LEU A 116 -0.18 4.51 -5.13
N VAL A 117 -1.37 4.96 -4.78
CA VAL A 117 -2.25 5.71 -5.67
C VAL A 117 -1.89 7.18 -5.54
N ALA A 118 -1.61 7.87 -6.64
CA ALA A 118 -1.18 9.25 -6.63
C ALA A 118 -1.96 10.10 -7.65
N GLY A 119 -2.25 11.34 -7.28
CA GLY A 119 -2.98 12.27 -8.13
C GLY A 119 -3.24 13.59 -7.43
N PHE A 120 -3.82 14.54 -8.15
CA PHE A 120 -4.25 15.80 -7.55
C PHE A 120 -5.64 15.64 -6.93
N ALA A 121 -5.78 16.15 -5.70
CA ALA A 121 -7.06 16.15 -5.01
C ALA A 121 -8.04 17.11 -5.73
N THR A 122 -9.30 16.74 -5.80
CA THR A 122 -10.35 17.67 -6.24
C THR A 122 -10.59 18.76 -5.19
N GLU A 123 -11.11 19.91 -5.58
CA GLU A 123 -11.44 21.01 -4.64
C GLU A 123 -12.40 20.59 -3.52
N LYS A 124 -13.22 19.57 -3.76
CA LYS A 124 -14.19 19.03 -2.78
C LYS A 124 -13.73 17.72 -2.16
N ALA A 125 -12.44 17.39 -2.26
CA ALA A 125 -11.92 16.18 -1.64
C ALA A 125 -12.12 16.22 -0.12
N MET A 126 -12.73 15.16 0.41
CA MET A 126 -12.93 14.98 1.84
C MET A 126 -12.05 13.82 2.33
N VAL A 127 -11.57 13.95 3.54
CA VAL A 127 -10.85 12.89 4.25
C VAL A 127 -11.58 12.58 5.55
N PRO A 128 -11.51 11.34 6.07
CA PRO A 128 -12.08 11.01 7.36
C PRO A 128 -11.48 11.89 8.47
N ASP A 129 -12.33 12.40 9.36
CA ASP A 129 -11.89 13.12 10.56
C ASP A 129 -11.48 12.12 11.63
N ILE A 130 -10.23 11.68 11.57
CA ILE A 130 -9.64 10.73 12.54
C ILE A 130 -8.58 11.41 13.37
N ALA A 131 -8.70 11.24 14.69
CA ALA A 131 -7.72 11.74 15.65
C ALA A 131 -6.41 10.94 15.57
N ARG A 132 -5.30 11.64 15.77
CA ARG A 132 -3.98 11.04 16.01
C ARG A 132 -3.73 10.99 17.50
N LEU A 133 -2.94 10.02 17.95
CA LEU A 133 -2.45 10.00 19.32
C LEU A 133 -1.52 11.18 19.58
N GLU A 134 -1.61 11.76 20.77
CA GLU A 134 -0.70 12.80 21.20
C GLU A 134 0.73 12.26 21.33
N LEU A 135 1.74 13.13 21.11
CA LEU A 135 3.14 12.72 21.12
C LEU A 135 3.53 12.00 22.43
N ALA A 136 3.05 12.46 23.57
CA ALA A 136 3.30 11.85 24.87
C ALA A 136 2.74 10.41 25.00
N GLN A 137 1.80 10.02 24.16
CA GLN A 137 1.22 8.67 24.16
C GLN A 137 2.02 7.68 23.30
N ILE A 138 2.86 8.18 22.38
CA ILE A 138 3.62 7.37 21.43
C ILE A 138 5.13 7.49 21.60
N MET A 139 5.61 8.38 22.49
CA MET A 139 7.03 8.61 22.74
C MET A 139 7.33 8.58 24.23
N THR A 140 8.38 7.90 24.60
CA THR A 140 8.95 7.92 25.97
C THR A 140 10.36 8.51 25.91
N THR A 141 10.62 9.53 26.72
CA THR A 141 11.97 10.09 26.89
C THR A 141 12.59 9.49 28.13
N ILE A 142 13.79 8.94 28.01
CA ILE A 142 14.60 8.43 29.12
C ILE A 142 15.74 9.44 29.33
N SER A 143 15.81 10.02 30.53
CA SER A 143 16.89 10.93 30.94
C SER A 143 17.90 10.22 31.83
#